data_868f8464b18f373b6993d9ff57fec140
#
_entry.id   868f8464b18f373b6993d9ff57fec140
#
_cell.length_a   1.000
_cell.length_b   1.000
_cell.length_c   1.000
_cell.angle_alpha   90.00
_cell.angle_beta   90.00
_cell.angle_gamma   90.00
#
_symmetry.space_group_name_H-M   'P 1'
#
loop_
_entity.id
_entity.type
_entity.pdbx_description
1 polymer ?
#
loop_
_entity_poly.entity_id
_entity_poly.type
_entity_poly.pdbx_seq_one_letter_code
_entity_poly.pdbx_strand_id
1 'polypeptide(L)'
;MIEDIKQEADDRMAKALEALSHNFNKIRTGRAHPSLLDSIRVEYYGAATPLNQLANINIEDARTLSVVAFDKSITPDLERAIMKSDLGLNPSTAGEVMRIPMPILTEETRKGYTKQSRAEAESARVSLRNARRDALAMLKELLKEKDISEDEERRGHDVIQKLTDDYVAKVETALTQKETDLMAI
;
A
#
# COMPACT_ATOMS: atom_id res chain seq x y z
N MET A 1 27.27 5.33 17.51
CA MET A 1 27.12 6.58 16.71
C MET A 1 26.76 6.27 15.25
N ILE A 2 27.66 5.70 14.42
CA ILE A 2 27.36 5.40 13.02
C ILE A 2 26.21 4.39 12.86
N GLU A 3 26.16 3.37 13.70
CA GLU A 3 25.07 2.39 13.68
C GLU A 3 23.71 3.03 14.03
N ASP A 4 23.70 4.01 14.93
CA ASP A 4 22.46 4.73 15.28
C ASP A 4 21.96 5.58 14.10
N ILE A 5 22.87 6.23 13.37
CA ILE A 5 22.54 6.99 12.15
C ILE A 5 21.99 6.06 11.07
N LYS A 6 22.62 4.91 10.88
CA LYS A 6 22.15 3.87 9.94
C LYS A 6 20.76 3.39 10.32
N GLN A 7 20.53 3.07 11.60
CA GLN A 7 19.23 2.59 12.08
C GLN A 7 18.15 3.66 11.88
N GLU A 8 18.42 4.91 12.18
CA GLU A 8 17.47 6.01 11.96
C GLU A 8 17.14 6.16 10.47
N ALA A 9 18.15 6.09 9.60
CA ALA A 9 17.95 6.14 8.16
C ALA A 9 17.11 4.96 7.67
N ASP A 10 17.39 3.74 8.15
CA ASP A 10 16.64 2.53 7.83
C ASP A 10 15.18 2.65 8.26
N ASP A 11 14.92 3.10 9.47
CA ASP A 11 13.56 3.29 9.99
C ASP A 11 12.77 4.31 9.15
N ARG A 12 13.40 5.41 8.76
CA ARG A 12 12.78 6.44 7.90
C ARG A 12 12.49 5.90 6.50
N MET A 13 13.42 5.15 5.92
CA MET A 13 13.26 4.55 4.60
C MET A 13 12.19 3.45 4.61
N ALA A 14 12.15 2.63 5.67
CA ALA A 14 11.11 1.64 5.86
C ALA A 14 9.71 2.26 5.93
N LYS A 15 9.56 3.37 6.66
CA LYS A 15 8.31 4.13 6.72
C LYS A 15 7.89 4.70 5.37
N ALA A 16 8.85 5.18 4.58
CA ALA A 16 8.57 5.67 3.22
C ALA A 16 8.06 4.55 2.31
N LEU A 17 8.64 3.35 2.39
CA LEU A 17 8.20 2.18 1.63
C LEU A 17 6.81 1.70 2.09
N GLU A 18 6.55 1.69 3.39
CA GLU A 18 5.24 1.35 3.95
C GLU A 18 4.16 2.34 3.50
N ALA A 19 4.45 3.64 3.53
CA ALA A 19 3.55 4.68 3.03
C ALA A 19 3.25 4.50 1.54
N LEU A 20 4.25 4.14 0.73
CA LEU A 20 4.07 3.83 -0.69
C LEU A 20 3.13 2.62 -0.87
N SER A 21 3.36 1.55 -0.13
CA SER A 21 2.50 0.37 -0.16
C SER A 21 1.06 0.70 0.19
N HIS A 22 0.85 1.50 1.23
CA HIS A 22 -0.46 1.96 1.64
C HIS A 22 -1.15 2.81 0.55
N ASN A 23 -0.42 3.73 -0.08
CA ASN A 23 -0.95 4.56 -1.15
C ASN A 23 -1.24 3.76 -2.42
N PHE A 24 -0.41 2.76 -2.74
CA PHE A 24 -0.67 1.85 -3.85
C PHE A 24 -1.94 1.02 -3.65
N ASN A 25 -2.22 0.59 -2.43
CA ASN A 25 -3.44 -0.17 -2.12
C ASN A 25 -4.72 0.65 -2.36
N LYS A 26 -4.64 1.97 -2.32
CA LYS A 26 -5.77 2.86 -2.66
C LYS A 26 -6.02 2.98 -4.15
N ILE A 27 -5.06 2.65 -4.99
CA ILE A 27 -5.17 2.73 -6.44
C ILE A 27 -5.81 1.43 -6.95
N ARG A 28 -6.95 1.55 -7.62
CA ARG A 28 -7.71 0.40 -8.13
C ARG A 28 -7.02 -0.19 -9.35
N THR A 29 -6.81 -1.50 -9.34
CA THR A 29 -6.20 -2.24 -10.44
C THR A 29 -7.19 -3.05 -11.26
N GLY A 30 -8.47 -3.05 -10.88
CA GLY A 30 -9.47 -3.96 -11.44
C GLY A 30 -9.36 -5.41 -10.93
N ARG A 31 -8.36 -5.73 -10.12
CA ARG A 31 -8.24 -7.01 -9.43
C ARG A 31 -9.03 -7.04 -8.14
N ALA A 32 -9.63 -8.18 -7.87
CA ALA A 32 -10.33 -8.42 -6.62
C ALA A 32 -9.33 -8.56 -5.46
N HIS A 33 -9.51 -7.75 -4.43
CA HIS A 33 -8.75 -7.84 -3.20
C HIS A 33 -9.65 -7.54 -2.00
N PRO A 34 -9.59 -8.34 -0.92
CA PRO A 34 -10.44 -8.14 0.26
C PRO A 34 -10.36 -6.76 0.89
N SER A 35 -9.19 -6.10 0.80
CA SER A 35 -8.98 -4.75 1.35
C SER A 35 -9.87 -3.67 0.72
N LEU A 36 -10.42 -3.92 -0.46
CA LEU A 36 -11.38 -2.99 -1.09
C LEU A 36 -12.63 -2.77 -0.25
N LEU A 37 -12.99 -3.73 0.57
CA LEU A 37 -14.16 -3.70 1.43
C LEU A 37 -13.87 -3.22 2.86
N ASP A 38 -12.62 -2.89 3.19
CA ASP A 38 -12.22 -2.51 4.56
C ASP A 38 -12.86 -1.21 5.04
N SER A 39 -13.20 -0.31 4.12
CA SER A 39 -13.85 0.96 4.45
C SER A 39 -15.35 0.84 4.70
N ILE A 40 -15.95 -0.29 4.36
CA ILE A 40 -17.40 -0.48 4.47
C ILE A 40 -17.79 -0.80 5.89
N ARG A 41 -18.75 -0.05 6.43
CA ARG A 41 -19.35 -0.26 7.74
C ARG A 41 -20.81 -0.67 7.57
N VAL A 42 -21.22 -1.64 8.35
CA VAL A 42 -22.58 -2.14 8.38
C VAL A 42 -23.14 -1.96 9.77
N GLU A 43 -24.37 -1.48 9.87
CA GLU A 43 -25.06 -1.38 11.14
C GLU A 43 -25.47 -2.78 11.60
N TYR A 44 -24.89 -3.22 12.73
CA TYR A 44 -25.15 -4.52 13.33
C TYR A 44 -25.44 -4.33 14.82
N TYR A 45 -26.67 -4.67 15.21
CA TYR A 45 -27.18 -4.42 16.58
C TYR A 45 -26.94 -2.97 17.08
N GLY A 46 -27.18 -2.00 16.20
CA GLY A 46 -27.05 -0.57 16.52
C GLY A 46 -25.62 -0.03 16.51
N ALA A 47 -24.63 -0.83 16.13
CA ALA A 47 -23.24 -0.41 16.05
C ALA A 47 -22.71 -0.52 14.61
N ALA A 48 -22.02 0.54 14.15
CA ALA A 48 -21.32 0.51 12.87
C ALA A 48 -20.12 -0.43 12.96
N THR A 49 -20.22 -1.60 12.31
CA THR A 49 -19.24 -2.68 12.40
C THR A 49 -18.54 -2.87 11.03
N PRO A 50 -17.22 -3.05 11.00
CA PRO A 50 -16.52 -3.36 9.77
C PRO A 50 -17.06 -4.62 9.10
N LEU A 51 -17.18 -4.59 7.77
CA LEU A 51 -17.69 -5.72 7.00
C LEU A 51 -16.88 -7.01 7.22
N ASN A 52 -15.56 -6.90 7.34
CA ASN A 52 -14.67 -8.04 7.57
C ASN A 52 -14.87 -8.75 8.93
N GLN A 53 -15.54 -8.11 9.88
CA GLN A 53 -15.94 -8.72 11.16
C GLN A 53 -17.28 -9.44 11.09
N LEU A 54 -18.04 -9.24 10.03
CA LEU A 54 -19.40 -9.78 9.86
C LEU A 54 -19.48 -10.88 8.81
N ALA A 55 -18.42 -11.05 8.00
CA ALA A 55 -18.41 -11.99 6.90
C ALA A 55 -17.01 -12.50 6.59
N ASN A 56 -16.94 -13.69 5.98
CA ASN A 56 -15.75 -14.17 5.29
C ASN A 56 -15.67 -13.58 3.90
N ILE A 57 -14.54 -12.94 3.58
CA ILE A 57 -14.28 -12.35 2.28
C ILE A 57 -13.16 -13.15 1.62
N ASN A 58 -13.46 -13.76 0.47
CA ASN A 58 -12.50 -14.57 -0.27
C ASN A 58 -12.38 -14.08 -1.72
N ILE A 59 -11.24 -14.34 -2.32
CA ILE A 59 -11.01 -14.12 -3.75
C ILE A 59 -11.48 -15.37 -4.49
N GLU A 60 -12.57 -15.27 -5.26
CA GLU A 60 -13.07 -16.37 -6.08
C GLU A 60 -12.26 -16.50 -7.37
N ASP A 61 -12.00 -15.38 -8.02
CA ASP A 61 -11.10 -15.27 -9.18
C ASP A 61 -10.45 -13.88 -9.21
N ALA A 62 -9.65 -13.60 -10.25
CA ALA A 62 -8.89 -12.34 -10.35
C ALA A 62 -9.76 -11.08 -10.30
N ARG A 63 -11.08 -11.19 -10.57
CA ARG A 63 -12.01 -10.06 -10.69
C ARG A 63 -13.26 -10.19 -9.82
N THR A 64 -13.37 -11.23 -9.04
CA THR A 64 -14.58 -11.51 -8.26
C THR A 64 -14.22 -11.82 -6.81
N LEU A 65 -14.82 -11.07 -5.88
CA LEU A 65 -14.82 -11.39 -4.46
C LEU A 65 -16.07 -12.21 -4.12
N SER A 66 -15.94 -13.17 -3.22
CA SER A 66 -17.05 -13.85 -2.58
C SER A 66 -17.15 -13.44 -1.12
N VAL A 67 -18.36 -13.13 -0.69
CA VAL A 67 -18.66 -12.73 0.68
C VAL A 67 -19.72 -13.67 1.25
N VAL A 68 -19.43 -14.28 2.37
CA VAL A 68 -20.36 -15.15 3.11
C VAL A 68 -20.53 -14.59 4.51
N ALA A 69 -21.74 -14.14 4.81
CA ALA A 69 -22.05 -13.60 6.14
C ALA A 69 -21.97 -14.70 7.21
N PHE A 70 -21.42 -14.37 8.37
CA PHE A 70 -21.43 -15.27 9.55
C PHE A 70 -22.86 -15.50 10.05
N ASP A 71 -23.66 -14.44 10.01
CA ASP A 71 -25.10 -14.47 10.30
C ASP A 71 -25.85 -14.25 8.98
N LYS A 72 -26.57 -15.29 8.52
CA LYS A 72 -27.31 -15.25 7.24
C LYS A 72 -28.40 -14.19 7.20
N SER A 73 -28.92 -13.80 8.35
CA SER A 73 -29.99 -12.80 8.46
C SER A 73 -29.55 -11.40 8.04
N ILE A 74 -28.25 -11.10 8.10
CA ILE A 74 -27.70 -9.78 7.75
C ILE A 74 -27.23 -9.68 6.30
N THR A 75 -27.30 -10.74 5.51
CA THR A 75 -26.87 -10.72 4.12
C THR A 75 -27.49 -9.57 3.29
N PRO A 76 -28.80 -9.28 3.39
CA PRO A 76 -29.37 -8.11 2.72
C PRO A 76 -28.79 -6.77 3.17
N ASP A 77 -28.42 -6.66 4.43
CA ASP A 77 -27.82 -5.44 4.98
C ASP A 77 -26.39 -5.25 4.48
N LEU A 78 -25.63 -6.33 4.37
CA LEU A 78 -24.29 -6.32 3.76
C LEU A 78 -24.37 -5.89 2.29
N GLU A 79 -25.29 -6.46 1.55
CA GLU A 79 -25.52 -6.12 0.13
C GLU A 79 -25.84 -4.63 -0.03
N ARG A 80 -26.75 -4.12 0.78
CA ARG A 80 -27.13 -2.71 0.77
C ARG A 80 -25.95 -1.78 1.10
N ALA A 81 -25.15 -2.14 2.09
CA ALA A 81 -23.99 -1.35 2.50
C ALA A 81 -22.93 -1.29 1.38
N ILE A 82 -22.71 -2.39 0.67
CA ILE A 82 -21.79 -2.45 -0.47
C ILE A 82 -22.32 -1.61 -1.63
N MET A 83 -23.60 -1.71 -1.96
CA MET A 83 -24.23 -0.93 -3.02
C MET A 83 -24.22 0.58 -2.75
N LYS A 84 -24.38 0.99 -1.49
CA LYS A 84 -24.36 2.39 -1.08
C LYS A 84 -22.95 2.97 -0.95
N SER A 85 -21.92 2.12 -0.95
CA SER A 85 -20.53 2.58 -0.89
C SER A 85 -20.14 3.33 -2.16
N ASP A 86 -19.16 4.23 -2.04
CA ASP A 86 -18.60 4.97 -3.18
C ASP A 86 -17.73 4.11 -4.11
N LEU A 87 -17.69 2.80 -3.88
CA LEU A 87 -16.84 1.89 -4.62
C LEU A 87 -17.41 1.48 -6.00
N GLY A 88 -18.68 1.75 -6.26
CA GLY A 88 -19.34 1.41 -7.53
C GLY A 88 -19.47 -0.09 -7.76
N LEU A 89 -19.64 -0.85 -6.67
CA LEU A 89 -19.76 -2.31 -6.72
C LEU A 89 -21.23 -2.73 -6.82
N ASN A 90 -21.48 -3.79 -7.58
CA ASN A 90 -22.80 -4.39 -7.75
C ASN A 90 -22.77 -5.85 -7.27
N PRO A 91 -23.03 -6.10 -5.98
CA PRO A 91 -23.07 -7.45 -5.45
C PRO A 91 -24.25 -8.24 -6.01
N SER A 92 -24.05 -9.53 -6.23
CA SER A 92 -25.08 -10.48 -6.63
C SER A 92 -25.10 -11.65 -5.65
N THR A 93 -26.22 -11.83 -4.98
CA THR A 93 -26.40 -12.89 -3.99
C THR A 93 -27.09 -14.10 -4.61
N ALA A 94 -26.43 -15.26 -4.51
CA ALA A 94 -26.99 -16.56 -4.88
C ALA A 94 -26.88 -17.51 -3.70
N GLY A 95 -28.01 -17.82 -3.06
CA GLY A 95 -28.02 -18.61 -1.82
C GLY A 95 -27.37 -17.86 -0.67
N GLU A 96 -26.28 -18.43 -0.13
CA GLU A 96 -25.54 -17.87 0.99
C GLU A 96 -24.30 -17.06 0.56
N VAL A 97 -23.96 -17.12 -0.72
CA VAL A 97 -22.77 -16.52 -1.28
C VAL A 97 -23.12 -15.25 -2.05
N MET A 98 -22.53 -14.16 -1.65
CA MET A 98 -22.59 -12.88 -2.35
C MET A 98 -21.33 -12.75 -3.22
N ARG A 99 -21.48 -12.58 -4.51
CA ARG A 99 -20.40 -12.36 -5.46
C ARG A 99 -20.33 -10.89 -5.82
N ILE A 100 -19.13 -10.34 -5.75
CA ILE A 100 -18.87 -8.94 -6.07
C ILE A 100 -17.89 -8.89 -7.23
N PRO A 101 -18.37 -8.69 -8.48
CA PRO A 101 -17.49 -8.51 -9.62
C PRO A 101 -16.83 -7.12 -9.54
N MET A 102 -15.55 -7.06 -9.87
CA MET A 102 -14.82 -5.79 -9.93
C MET A 102 -15.21 -5.02 -11.20
N PRO A 103 -15.39 -3.70 -11.12
CA PRO A 103 -15.62 -2.86 -12.29
C PRO A 103 -14.46 -2.95 -13.28
N ILE A 104 -14.77 -2.95 -14.58
CA ILE A 104 -13.75 -2.90 -15.62
C ILE A 104 -13.15 -1.49 -15.66
N LEU A 105 -11.81 -1.41 -15.67
CA LEU A 105 -11.11 -0.15 -15.89
C LEU A 105 -11.18 0.22 -17.38
N THR A 106 -11.50 1.48 -17.67
CA THR A 106 -11.36 2.01 -19.02
C THR A 106 -9.88 2.28 -19.32
N GLU A 107 -9.51 2.39 -20.58
CA GLU A 107 -8.14 2.74 -20.97
C GLU A 107 -7.70 4.09 -20.37
N GLU A 108 -8.58 5.07 -20.38
CA GLU A 108 -8.32 6.40 -19.80
C GLU A 108 -8.09 6.31 -18.27
N THR A 109 -8.95 5.61 -17.55
CA THR A 109 -8.82 5.41 -16.11
C THR A 109 -7.54 4.67 -15.76
N ARG A 110 -7.17 3.66 -16.55
CA ARG A 110 -5.93 2.90 -16.40
C ARG A 110 -4.70 3.79 -16.58
N LYS A 111 -4.68 4.63 -17.60
CA LYS A 111 -3.61 5.61 -17.83
C LYS A 111 -3.50 6.59 -16.66
N GLY A 112 -4.62 7.07 -16.13
CA GLY A 112 -4.67 7.94 -14.96
C GLY A 112 -4.08 7.27 -13.72
N TYR A 113 -4.42 6.02 -13.46
CA TYR A 113 -3.88 5.26 -12.34
C TYR A 113 -2.39 4.93 -12.50
N THR A 114 -1.93 4.67 -13.70
CA THR A 114 -0.50 4.49 -14.00
C THR A 114 0.28 5.76 -13.67
N LYS A 115 -0.23 6.91 -14.10
CA LYS A 115 0.37 8.22 -13.79
C LYS A 115 0.39 8.48 -12.28
N GLN A 116 -0.70 8.19 -11.59
CA GLN A 116 -0.77 8.31 -10.14
C GLN A 116 0.22 7.40 -9.44
N SER A 117 0.35 6.14 -9.87
CA SER A 117 1.32 5.20 -9.31
C SER A 117 2.75 5.69 -9.45
N ARG A 118 3.11 6.25 -10.61
CA ARG A 118 4.43 6.82 -10.84
C ARG A 118 4.70 8.05 -9.96
N ALA A 119 3.69 8.88 -9.75
CA ALA A 119 3.79 10.03 -8.84
C ALA A 119 4.01 9.60 -7.38
N GLU A 120 3.30 8.58 -6.92
CA GLU A 120 3.50 8.00 -5.58
C GLU A 120 4.90 7.39 -5.42
N ALA A 121 5.39 6.67 -6.44
CA ALA A 121 6.75 6.12 -6.44
C ALA A 121 7.80 7.23 -6.38
N GLU A 122 7.63 8.32 -7.12
CA GLU A 122 8.56 9.46 -7.05
C GLU A 122 8.52 10.14 -5.69
N SER A 123 7.36 10.29 -5.08
CA SER A 123 7.24 10.79 -3.71
C SER A 123 8.02 9.93 -2.71
N ALA A 124 7.94 8.60 -2.85
CA ALA A 124 8.74 7.68 -2.04
C ALA A 124 10.24 7.86 -2.27
N ARG A 125 10.69 7.99 -3.52
CA ARG A 125 12.11 8.23 -3.85
C ARG A 125 12.61 9.54 -3.24
N VAL A 126 11.81 10.60 -3.27
CA VAL A 126 12.14 11.87 -2.62
C VAL A 126 12.35 11.67 -1.11
N SER A 127 11.47 10.93 -0.45
CA SER A 127 11.62 10.61 0.98
C SER A 127 12.88 9.80 1.26
N LEU A 128 13.23 8.84 0.40
CA LEU A 128 14.49 8.08 0.52
C LEU A 128 15.72 8.97 0.35
N ARG A 129 15.71 9.85 -0.64
CA ARG A 129 16.81 10.81 -0.86
C ARG A 129 16.98 11.77 0.30
N ASN A 130 15.89 12.23 0.91
CA ASN A 130 15.92 13.08 2.08
C ASN A 130 16.51 12.35 3.30
N ALA A 131 16.09 11.11 3.55
CA ALA A 131 16.63 10.30 4.63
C ALA A 131 18.15 10.06 4.44
N ARG A 132 18.58 9.75 3.22
CA ARG A 132 20.02 9.63 2.89
C ARG A 132 20.77 10.92 3.14
N ARG A 133 20.27 12.03 2.61
CA ARG A 133 20.93 13.34 2.77
C ARG A 133 21.12 13.69 4.24
N ASP A 134 20.11 13.50 5.05
CA ASP A 134 20.16 13.82 6.47
C ASP A 134 21.15 12.91 7.21
N ALA A 135 21.17 11.61 6.90
CA ALA A 135 22.15 10.67 7.46
C ALA A 135 23.59 11.05 7.09
N LEU A 136 23.84 11.41 5.82
CA LEU A 136 25.17 11.84 5.37
C LEU A 136 25.60 13.15 6.03
N ALA A 137 24.66 14.07 6.29
CA ALA A 137 24.94 15.29 7.02
C ALA A 137 25.34 15.02 8.47
N MET A 138 24.70 14.07 9.14
CA MET A 138 25.07 13.63 10.50
C MET A 138 26.47 13.03 10.53
N LEU A 139 26.85 12.20 9.55
CA LEU A 139 28.20 11.64 9.44
C LEU A 139 29.26 12.74 9.28
N LYS A 140 28.98 13.75 8.46
CA LYS A 140 29.88 14.90 8.28
C LYS A 140 30.06 15.72 9.56
N GLU A 141 28.99 15.88 10.33
CA GLU A 141 29.06 16.59 11.60
C GLU A 141 29.93 15.84 12.63
N LEU A 142 29.77 14.51 12.73
CA LEU A 142 30.61 13.67 13.58
C LEU A 142 32.08 13.72 13.15
N LEU A 143 32.38 13.79 11.87
CA LEU A 143 33.76 13.96 11.39
C LEU A 143 34.31 15.33 11.75
N LYS A 144 33.53 16.38 11.61
CA LYS A 144 33.91 17.75 11.96
C LYS A 144 34.19 17.89 13.47
N GLU A 145 33.39 17.24 14.29
CA GLU A 145 33.58 17.19 15.76
C GLU A 145 34.72 16.26 16.18
N LYS A 146 35.31 15.53 15.24
CA LYS A 146 36.39 14.54 15.45
C LYS A 146 35.95 13.33 16.28
N ASP A 147 34.65 13.04 16.32
CA ASP A 147 34.10 11.85 16.97
C ASP A 147 34.32 10.59 16.15
N ILE A 148 34.52 10.75 14.85
CA ILE A 148 34.86 9.66 13.91
C ILE A 148 36.03 10.08 13.01
N SER A 149 36.72 9.09 12.44
CA SER A 149 37.80 9.30 11.49
C SER A 149 37.25 9.44 10.06
N GLU A 150 38.09 9.94 9.14
CA GLU A 150 37.73 10.01 7.70
C GLU A 150 37.41 8.64 7.10
N ASP A 151 38.11 7.59 7.54
CA ASP A 151 37.82 6.21 7.08
C ASP A 151 36.49 5.72 7.61
N GLU A 152 36.12 6.04 8.84
CA GLU A 152 34.82 5.68 9.41
C GLU A 152 33.69 6.45 8.72
N GLU A 153 33.89 7.74 8.43
CA GLU A 153 32.92 8.54 7.67
C GLU A 153 32.68 7.94 6.28
N ARG A 154 33.75 7.59 5.56
CA ARG A 154 33.67 6.99 4.22
C ARG A 154 32.92 5.65 4.26
N ARG A 155 33.22 4.78 5.22
CA ARG A 155 32.49 3.51 5.41
C ARG A 155 31.02 3.75 5.73
N GLY A 156 30.74 4.71 6.58
CA GLY A 156 29.37 5.12 6.91
C GLY A 156 28.61 5.62 5.68
N HIS A 157 29.26 6.42 4.83
CA HIS A 157 28.73 6.89 3.57
C HIS A 157 28.35 5.71 2.65
N ASP A 158 29.26 4.74 2.49
CA ASP A 158 29.00 3.56 1.64
C ASP A 158 27.84 2.71 2.18
N VAL A 159 27.75 2.55 3.49
CA VAL A 159 26.63 1.83 4.15
C VAL A 159 25.30 2.52 3.90
N ILE A 160 25.24 3.84 4.08
CA ILE A 160 24.01 4.62 3.83
C ILE A 160 23.64 4.60 2.34
N GLN A 161 24.62 4.67 1.45
CA GLN A 161 24.38 4.59 0.02
C GLN A 161 23.81 3.22 -0.38
N LYS A 162 24.38 2.13 0.11
CA LYS A 162 23.88 0.78 -0.13
C LYS A 162 22.47 0.61 0.40
N LEU A 163 22.20 1.07 1.61
CA LEU A 163 20.87 1.04 2.21
C LEU A 163 19.85 1.76 1.32
N THR A 164 20.21 2.95 0.84
CA THR A 164 19.37 3.74 -0.07
C THR A 164 19.09 2.99 -1.38
N ASP A 165 20.12 2.42 -1.99
CA ASP A 165 19.99 1.67 -3.24
C ASP A 165 19.07 0.45 -3.07
N ASP A 166 19.17 -0.25 -1.94
CA ASP A 166 18.31 -1.39 -1.63
C ASP A 166 16.83 -0.96 -1.51
N TYR A 167 16.55 0.17 -0.87
CA TYR A 167 15.18 0.70 -0.78
C TYR A 167 14.66 1.24 -2.10
N VAL A 168 15.49 1.90 -2.90
CA VAL A 168 15.12 2.33 -4.26
C VAL A 168 14.74 1.13 -5.11
N ALA A 169 15.50 0.04 -5.05
CA ALA A 169 15.16 -1.19 -5.75
C ALA A 169 13.80 -1.77 -5.33
N LYS A 170 13.46 -1.70 -4.05
CA LYS A 170 12.14 -2.11 -3.53
C LYS A 170 11.01 -1.22 -4.07
N VAL A 171 11.24 0.09 -4.17
CA VAL A 171 10.27 1.02 -4.78
C VAL A 171 10.05 0.68 -6.25
N GLU A 172 11.11 0.43 -7.01
CA GLU A 172 11.01 0.07 -8.43
C GLU A 172 10.27 -1.26 -8.63
N THR A 173 10.54 -2.25 -7.79
CA THR A 173 9.83 -3.54 -7.82
C THR A 173 8.34 -3.35 -7.53
N ALA A 174 8.00 -2.56 -6.52
CA ALA A 174 6.60 -2.27 -6.16
C ALA A 174 5.88 -1.53 -7.29
N LEU A 175 6.52 -0.55 -7.92
CA LEU A 175 5.96 0.19 -9.05
C LEU A 175 5.72 -0.71 -10.26
N THR A 176 6.70 -1.53 -10.62
CA THR A 176 6.59 -2.48 -11.74
C THR A 176 5.44 -3.45 -11.51
N GLN A 177 5.32 -3.99 -10.30
CA GLN A 177 4.21 -4.88 -9.95
C GLN A 177 2.86 -4.17 -10.07
N LYS A 178 2.77 -2.92 -9.60
CA LYS A 178 1.53 -2.13 -9.69
C LYS A 178 1.15 -1.83 -11.13
N GLU A 179 2.10 -1.45 -11.97
CA GLU A 179 1.87 -1.23 -13.41
C GLU A 179 1.43 -2.52 -14.11
N THR A 180 2.04 -3.65 -13.76
CA THR A 180 1.63 -4.97 -14.27
C THR A 180 0.19 -5.29 -13.87
N ASP A 181 -0.17 -5.07 -12.62
CA ASP A 181 -1.53 -5.30 -12.12
C ASP A 181 -2.56 -4.39 -12.82
N LEU A 182 -2.20 -3.16 -13.13
CA LEU A 182 -3.05 -2.23 -13.88
C LEU A 182 -3.26 -2.66 -15.33
N MET A 183 -2.30 -3.36 -15.91
CA MET A 183 -2.35 -3.83 -17.31
C MET A 183 -2.92 -5.24 -17.47
N ALA A 184 -3.05 -5.99 -16.38
CA ALA A 184 -3.43 -7.40 -16.39
C ALA A 184 -4.95 -7.63 -16.47
N ILE A 185 -5.60 -7.11 -17.52
CA ILE A 185 -7.06 -7.34 -17.74
C ILE A 185 -7.30 -7.70 -19.20
#